data_75b0d8505aeb17b26d954434c065193f
#
_entry.id   75b0d8505aeb17b26d954434c065193f
#
_cell.length_a   1.000
_cell.length_b   1.000
_cell.length_c   1.000
_cell.angle_alpha   90.00
_cell.angle_beta   90.00
_cell.angle_gamma   90.00
#
_symmetry.space_group_name_H-M   'P 1'
#
loop_
_entity.id
_entity.type
_entity.pdbx_description
1 polymer ?
#
loop_
_entity_poly.entity_id
_entity_poly.type
_entity_poly.pdbx_seq_one_letter_code
_entity_poly.pdbx_strand_id
1 'polypeptide(L)'
;SMAEIRKLIRLDLDDMTLQLVRDAFLFSCFTGLSYIDLCTLTPQHIQQDGKQLWINTTRRKTGSAVNVRIFAIPYAILLKYKPIQRNARIFCLPSNGWCNICLERIMSLAGIPRHITFHSARHTFATTITLSQGMAIETISKLLGHKNIRTTQIYATITHSKLDGDMERLSKRLDTLYRDTDLDKVQERF
;
A
#
# COMPACT_ATOMS: atom_id res chain seq x y z
N SER A 1 -0.16 5.00 10.58
CA SER A 1 -1.58 4.69 10.86
C SER A 1 -2.49 5.24 9.77
N MET A 2 -3.72 4.69 9.64
CA MET A 2 -4.73 5.19 8.69
C MET A 2 -5.14 6.63 8.98
N ALA A 3 -5.12 7.05 10.25
CA ALA A 3 -5.42 8.42 10.63
C ALA A 3 -4.37 9.41 10.08
N GLU A 4 -3.09 9.07 10.15
CA GLU A 4 -2.00 9.89 9.60
C GLU A 4 -2.08 9.95 8.07
N ILE A 5 -2.40 8.84 7.40
CA ILE A 5 -2.63 8.82 5.94
C ILE A 5 -3.76 9.77 5.55
N ARG A 6 -4.89 9.77 6.29
CA ARG A 6 -6.00 10.70 6.06
C ARG A 6 -5.60 12.16 6.23
N LYS A 7 -4.75 12.48 7.22
CA LYS A 7 -4.21 13.84 7.40
C LYS A 7 -3.40 14.26 6.18
N LEU A 8 -2.51 13.38 5.68
CA LEU A 8 -1.68 13.67 4.51
C LEU A 8 -2.51 13.87 3.23
N ILE A 9 -3.57 13.08 3.04
CA ILE A 9 -4.46 13.21 1.88
C ILE A 9 -5.20 14.56 1.91
N ARG A 10 -5.60 15.03 3.10
CA ARG A 10 -6.36 16.28 3.27
C ARG A 10 -5.48 17.53 3.41
N LEU A 11 -4.17 17.34 3.55
CA LEU A 11 -3.25 18.46 3.73
C LEU A 11 -3.22 19.31 2.46
N ASP A 12 -3.55 20.57 2.59
CA ASP A 12 -3.36 21.55 1.53
C ASP A 12 -1.92 22.08 1.56
N LEU A 13 -1.31 22.21 0.40
CA LEU A 13 0.09 22.62 0.23
C LEU A 13 0.17 23.56 -0.97
N ASP A 14 0.71 24.75 -0.77
CA ASP A 14 0.91 25.74 -1.85
C ASP A 14 2.17 25.41 -2.70
N ASP A 15 3.18 24.77 -2.09
CA ASP A 15 4.43 24.40 -2.76
C ASP A 15 4.25 23.16 -3.65
N MET A 16 4.49 23.32 -4.94
CA MET A 16 4.36 22.24 -5.94
C MET A 16 5.32 21.06 -5.68
N THR A 17 6.50 21.32 -5.12
CA THR A 17 7.48 20.27 -4.80
C THR A 17 6.99 19.45 -3.61
N LEU A 18 6.49 20.12 -2.57
CA LEU A 18 5.89 19.44 -1.43
C LEU A 18 4.65 18.63 -1.84
N GLN A 19 3.80 19.19 -2.72
CA GLN A 19 2.65 18.44 -3.28
C GLN A 19 3.10 17.20 -4.02
N LEU A 20 4.07 17.30 -4.92
CA LEU A 20 4.60 16.18 -5.70
C LEU A 20 5.18 15.09 -4.78
N VAL A 21 5.99 15.48 -3.80
CA VAL A 21 6.63 14.53 -2.86
C VAL A 21 5.57 13.86 -1.98
N ARG A 22 4.58 14.61 -1.45
CA ARG A 22 3.46 14.05 -0.69
C ARG A 22 2.68 13.04 -1.51
N ASP A 23 2.31 13.40 -2.73
CA ASP A 23 1.47 12.56 -3.60
C ASP A 23 2.23 11.28 -4.02
N ALA A 24 3.51 11.40 -4.36
CA ALA A 24 4.35 10.24 -4.65
C ALA A 24 4.57 9.35 -3.41
N PHE A 25 4.71 9.93 -2.22
CA PHE A 25 4.78 9.19 -0.96
C PHE A 25 3.48 8.43 -0.70
N LEU A 26 2.32 9.10 -0.83
CA LEU A 26 1.01 8.46 -0.72
C LEU A 26 0.84 7.35 -1.76
N PHE A 27 1.21 7.60 -3.01
CA PHE A 27 1.19 6.59 -4.05
C PHE A 27 2.01 5.34 -3.67
N SER A 28 3.21 5.55 -3.12
CA SER A 28 4.05 4.48 -2.59
C SER A 28 3.39 3.76 -1.39
N CYS A 29 2.69 4.48 -0.51
CA CYS A 29 1.95 3.87 0.61
C CYS A 29 0.85 2.91 0.14
N PHE A 30 0.23 3.14 -1.02
CA PHE A 30 -0.85 2.31 -1.54
C PHE A 30 -0.41 1.28 -2.59
N THR A 31 0.82 1.37 -3.10
CA THR A 31 1.33 0.46 -4.14
C THR A 31 2.53 -0.37 -3.68
N GLY A 32 3.19 0.04 -2.61
CA GLY A 32 4.41 -0.59 -2.12
C GLY A 32 5.64 -0.35 -3.01
N LEU A 33 5.55 0.46 -4.06
CA LEU A 33 6.70 0.81 -4.89
C LEU A 33 7.73 1.61 -4.10
N SER A 34 9.01 1.33 -4.33
CA SER A 34 10.09 2.10 -3.71
C SER A 34 10.32 3.43 -4.44
N TYR A 35 11.07 4.35 -3.82
CA TYR A 35 11.46 5.61 -4.44
C TYR A 35 12.04 5.40 -5.85
N ILE A 36 12.99 4.48 -6.01
CA ILE A 36 13.64 4.24 -7.30
C ILE A 36 12.68 3.67 -8.35
N ASP A 37 11.72 2.83 -7.92
CA ASP A 37 10.71 2.27 -8.81
C ASP A 37 9.74 3.37 -9.29
N LEU A 38 9.39 4.34 -8.42
CA LEU A 38 8.57 5.50 -8.79
C LEU A 38 9.31 6.44 -9.77
N CYS A 39 10.61 6.66 -9.57
CA CYS A 39 11.43 7.49 -10.48
C CYS A 39 11.49 6.92 -11.91
N THR A 40 11.18 5.64 -12.09
CA THR A 40 11.19 4.98 -13.40
C THR A 40 9.80 4.60 -13.90
N LEU A 41 8.76 4.90 -13.14
CA LEU A 41 7.38 4.57 -13.49
C LEU A 41 6.91 5.44 -14.66
N THR A 42 6.38 4.79 -15.69
CA THR A 42 5.81 5.41 -16.89
C THR A 42 4.40 4.89 -17.16
N PRO A 43 3.59 5.55 -18.00
CA PRO A 43 2.28 5.03 -18.39
C PRO A 43 2.30 3.64 -19.02
N GLN A 44 3.42 3.20 -19.60
CA GLN A 44 3.56 1.86 -20.17
C GLN A 44 3.47 0.75 -19.12
N HIS A 45 3.80 1.06 -17.88
CA HIS A 45 3.68 0.12 -16.75
C HIS A 45 2.25 0.00 -16.23
N ILE A 46 1.33 0.87 -16.71
CA ILE A 46 -0.08 0.85 -16.28
C ILE A 46 -0.88 0.07 -17.34
N GLN A 47 -1.44 -1.04 -16.93
CA GLN A 47 -2.22 -1.92 -17.80
C GLN A 47 -3.64 -2.04 -17.27
N GLN A 48 -4.58 -2.11 -18.19
CA GLN A 48 -5.98 -2.37 -17.90
C GLN A 48 -6.28 -3.85 -18.09
N ASP A 49 -6.87 -4.47 -17.07
CA ASP A 49 -7.39 -5.82 -17.10
C ASP A 49 -8.86 -5.78 -16.67
N GLY A 50 -9.76 -5.96 -17.64
CA GLY A 50 -11.19 -5.73 -17.47
C GLY A 50 -11.47 -4.30 -17.00
N LYS A 51 -12.13 -4.18 -15.84
CA LYS A 51 -12.42 -2.88 -15.19
C LYS A 51 -11.31 -2.42 -14.23
N GLN A 52 -10.24 -3.18 -14.09
CA GLN A 52 -9.19 -2.95 -13.11
C GLN A 52 -7.94 -2.37 -13.78
N LEU A 53 -7.24 -1.49 -13.07
CA LEU A 53 -5.93 -0.99 -13.49
C LEU A 53 -4.85 -1.63 -12.61
N TRP A 54 -3.76 -2.03 -13.26
CA TRP A 54 -2.63 -2.69 -12.63
C TRP A 54 -1.33 -1.98 -12.99
N ILE A 55 -0.41 -1.94 -12.03
CA ILE A 55 0.98 -1.60 -12.27
C ILE A 55 1.72 -2.92 -12.51
N ASN A 56 2.27 -3.10 -13.70
CA ASN A 56 3.12 -4.22 -14.06
C ASN A 56 4.52 -3.69 -14.32
N THR A 57 5.45 -3.98 -13.43
CA THR A 57 6.82 -3.48 -13.51
C THR A 57 7.80 -4.48 -12.91
N THR A 58 9.08 -4.21 -13.10
CA THR A 58 10.16 -5.00 -12.50
C THR A 58 10.89 -4.15 -11.47
N ARG A 59 11.07 -4.69 -10.30
CA ARG A 59 11.74 -4.01 -9.20
C ARG A 59 13.21 -3.76 -9.52
N ARG A 60 13.64 -2.50 -9.51
CA ARG A 60 15.02 -2.10 -9.86
C ARG A 60 16.09 -2.74 -8.99
N LYS A 61 15.84 -2.93 -7.69
CA LYS A 61 16.82 -3.50 -6.75
C LYS A 61 16.98 -5.01 -6.87
N THR A 62 15.93 -5.76 -7.21
CA THR A 62 15.92 -7.24 -7.11
C THR A 62 15.66 -7.95 -8.42
N GLY A 63 15.22 -7.24 -9.47
CA GLY A 63 14.76 -7.82 -10.73
C GLY A 63 13.46 -8.62 -10.61
N SER A 64 12.78 -8.58 -9.47
CA SER A 64 11.52 -9.29 -9.27
C SER A 64 10.37 -8.59 -9.98
N ALA A 65 9.48 -9.34 -10.63
CA ALA A 65 8.23 -8.81 -11.15
C ALA A 65 7.33 -8.30 -10.01
N VAL A 66 6.68 -7.18 -10.23
CA VAL A 66 5.74 -6.55 -9.30
C VAL A 66 4.46 -6.23 -10.04
N ASN A 67 3.36 -6.82 -9.58
CA ASN A 67 2.02 -6.61 -10.12
C ASN A 67 1.13 -6.10 -8.99
N VAL A 68 0.73 -4.83 -9.04
CA VAL A 68 -0.07 -4.20 -8.00
C VAL A 68 -1.30 -3.56 -8.60
N ARG A 69 -2.47 -3.89 -8.03
CA ARG A 69 -3.73 -3.25 -8.41
C ARG A 69 -3.77 -1.80 -7.96
N ILE A 70 -4.26 -0.93 -8.82
CA ILE A 70 -4.44 0.49 -8.55
C ILE A 70 -5.83 0.72 -7.95
N PHE A 71 -5.86 1.19 -6.71
CA PHE A 71 -7.09 1.60 -6.01
C PHE A 71 -7.42 3.07 -6.27
N ALA A 72 -8.53 3.57 -5.71
CA ALA A 72 -9.04 4.91 -5.98
C ALA A 72 -8.02 6.04 -5.68
N ILE A 73 -7.31 5.97 -4.54
CA ILE A 73 -6.36 7.01 -4.15
C ILE A 73 -5.17 7.08 -5.09
N PRO A 74 -4.39 6.00 -5.35
CA PRO A 74 -3.32 6.05 -6.34
C PRO A 74 -3.83 6.34 -7.74
N TYR A 75 -5.06 5.98 -8.10
CA TYR A 75 -5.65 6.36 -9.38
C TYR A 75 -5.83 7.88 -9.52
N ALA A 76 -6.40 8.53 -8.50
CA ALA A 76 -6.56 9.98 -8.49
C ALA A 76 -5.19 10.70 -8.60
N ILE A 77 -4.16 10.18 -7.92
CA ILE A 77 -2.80 10.71 -8.03
C ILE A 77 -2.25 10.52 -9.46
N LEU A 78 -2.45 9.35 -10.08
CA LEU A 78 -2.02 9.12 -11.46
C LEU A 78 -2.66 10.11 -12.44
N LEU A 79 -3.95 10.40 -12.30
CA LEU A 79 -4.65 11.37 -13.14
C LEU A 79 -4.02 12.75 -13.06
N LYS A 80 -3.56 13.17 -11.86
CA LYS A 80 -2.92 14.46 -11.63
C LYS A 80 -1.55 14.57 -12.33
N TYR A 81 -0.78 13.48 -12.40
CA TYR A 81 0.61 13.47 -12.87
C TYR A 81 0.81 12.72 -14.20
N LYS A 82 -0.26 12.26 -14.84
CA LYS A 82 -0.16 11.50 -16.09
C LYS A 82 0.48 12.34 -17.20
N PRO A 83 1.66 11.96 -17.72
CA PRO A 83 2.30 12.66 -18.80
C PRO A 83 1.58 12.37 -20.13
N ILE A 84 1.70 13.30 -21.08
CA ILE A 84 1.15 13.15 -22.44
C ILE A 84 1.89 12.01 -23.18
N GLN A 85 3.20 11.93 -23.04
CA GLN A 85 4.04 10.92 -23.68
C GLN A 85 4.03 9.60 -22.89
N ARG A 86 3.78 8.48 -23.54
CA ARG A 86 3.67 7.14 -22.89
C ARG A 86 4.95 6.65 -22.23
N ASN A 87 6.12 7.11 -22.69
CA ASN A 87 7.43 6.74 -22.13
C ASN A 87 7.98 7.77 -21.13
N ALA A 88 7.30 8.90 -20.94
CA ALA A 88 7.71 9.89 -19.96
C ALA A 88 7.44 9.40 -18.53
N ARG A 89 8.27 9.85 -17.59
CA ARG A 89 8.10 9.51 -16.17
C ARG A 89 6.82 10.14 -15.62
N ILE A 90 6.08 9.38 -14.83
CA ILE A 90 4.87 9.90 -14.15
C ILE A 90 5.27 10.86 -13.04
N PHE A 91 6.29 10.51 -12.25
CA PHE A 91 6.80 11.35 -11.18
C PHE A 91 8.22 11.85 -11.49
N CYS A 92 8.37 13.15 -11.62
CA CYS A 92 9.68 13.81 -11.75
C CYS A 92 10.20 14.21 -10.36
N LEU A 93 10.50 13.20 -9.53
CA LEU A 93 10.93 13.41 -8.15
C LEU A 93 12.35 13.99 -8.07
N PRO A 94 12.61 14.93 -7.13
CA PRO A 94 13.97 15.32 -6.76
C PRO A 94 14.72 14.15 -6.13
N SER A 95 15.98 14.33 -5.74
CA SER A 95 16.76 13.27 -5.10
C SER A 95 16.07 12.69 -3.86
N ASN A 96 16.37 11.42 -3.53
CA ASN A 96 15.78 10.77 -2.36
C ASN A 96 16.07 11.53 -1.04
N GLY A 97 17.27 12.10 -0.92
CA GLY A 97 17.63 12.95 0.23
C GLY A 97 16.73 14.18 0.32
N TRP A 98 16.52 14.88 -0.81
CA TRP A 98 15.63 16.04 -0.86
C TRP A 98 14.17 15.66 -0.58
N CYS A 99 13.69 14.53 -1.12
CA CYS A 99 12.37 14.01 -0.79
C CYS A 99 12.19 13.80 0.72
N ASN A 100 13.22 13.29 1.43
CA ASN A 100 13.15 13.09 2.86
C ASN A 100 13.06 14.42 3.63
N ILE A 101 13.79 15.47 3.20
CA ILE A 101 13.67 16.82 3.75
C ILE A 101 12.25 17.38 3.54
N CYS A 102 11.70 17.21 2.33
CA CYS A 102 10.32 17.59 2.03
C CYS A 102 9.32 16.84 2.92
N LEU A 103 9.51 15.53 3.12
CA LEU A 103 8.66 14.72 3.98
C LEU A 103 8.68 15.18 5.43
N GLU A 104 9.84 15.54 5.97
CA GLU A 104 9.94 16.12 7.31
C GLU A 104 9.09 17.39 7.44
N ARG A 105 9.18 18.30 6.45
CA ARG A 105 8.35 19.49 6.40
C ARG A 105 6.85 19.17 6.28
N ILE A 106 6.48 18.23 5.42
CA ILE A 106 5.09 17.78 5.22
C ILE A 106 4.55 17.20 6.54
N MET A 107 5.32 16.37 7.25
CA MET A 107 4.91 15.80 8.54
C MET A 107 4.66 16.89 9.59
N SER A 108 5.54 17.89 9.66
CA SER A 108 5.37 19.04 10.55
C SER A 108 4.07 19.79 10.24
N LEU A 109 3.82 20.09 8.97
CA LEU A 109 2.59 20.78 8.53
C LEU A 109 1.32 19.96 8.80
N ALA A 110 1.41 18.63 8.70
CA ALA A 110 0.29 17.73 8.99
C ALA A 110 0.07 17.49 10.51
N GLY A 111 0.92 18.04 11.38
CA GLY A 111 0.87 17.76 12.82
C GLY A 111 1.10 16.29 13.13
N ILE A 112 2.06 15.66 12.44
CA ILE A 112 2.44 14.26 12.63
C ILE A 112 3.84 14.24 13.27
N PRO A 113 3.99 13.97 14.58
CA PRO A 113 5.26 14.04 15.29
C PRO A 113 6.11 12.78 15.05
N ARG A 114 6.45 12.48 13.81
CA ARG A 114 7.27 11.33 13.43
C ARG A 114 8.28 11.71 12.38
N HIS A 115 9.52 11.30 12.61
CA HIS A 115 10.54 11.29 11.56
C HIS A 115 10.27 10.11 10.61
N ILE A 116 10.01 10.40 9.36
CA ILE A 116 9.82 9.40 8.32
C ILE A 116 10.75 9.66 7.13
N THR A 117 11.08 8.59 6.43
CA THR A 117 11.78 8.64 5.15
C THR A 117 10.87 8.11 4.06
N PHE A 118 11.25 8.28 2.81
CA PHE A 118 10.47 7.76 1.69
C PHE A 118 10.28 6.22 1.79
N HIS A 119 11.25 5.52 2.40
CA HIS A 119 11.14 4.07 2.64
C HIS A 119 9.98 3.69 3.58
N SER A 120 9.59 4.61 4.48
CA SER A 120 8.45 4.39 5.40
C SER A 120 7.12 4.18 4.66
N ALA A 121 6.98 4.67 3.42
CA ALA A 121 5.81 4.42 2.59
C ALA A 121 5.62 2.92 2.31
N ARG A 122 6.70 2.23 1.97
CA ARG A 122 6.67 0.80 1.69
C ARG A 122 6.40 -0.03 2.95
N HIS A 123 6.92 0.42 4.11
CA HIS A 123 6.55 -0.16 5.40
C HIS A 123 5.05 0.05 5.68
N THR A 124 4.52 1.25 5.41
CA THR A 124 3.10 1.57 5.55
C THR A 124 2.22 0.69 4.66
N PHE A 125 2.62 0.44 3.40
CA PHE A 125 1.95 -0.51 2.53
C PHE A 125 1.88 -1.90 3.17
N ALA A 126 3.04 -2.44 3.57
CA ALA A 126 3.13 -3.79 4.14
C ALA A 126 2.29 -3.95 5.42
N THR A 127 2.27 -2.94 6.29
CA THR A 127 1.61 -3.03 7.60
C THR A 127 0.19 -2.48 7.57
N THR A 128 0.04 -1.18 7.31
CA THR A 128 -1.23 -0.46 7.48
C THR A 128 -2.23 -0.72 6.36
N ILE A 129 -1.74 -0.82 5.10
CA ILE A 129 -2.62 -0.97 3.94
C ILE A 129 -2.95 -2.43 3.66
N THR A 130 -2.05 -3.37 3.97
CA THR A 130 -2.25 -4.79 3.61
C THR A 130 -2.40 -5.70 4.82
N LEU A 131 -1.37 -5.83 5.66
CA LEU A 131 -1.37 -6.81 6.77
C LEU A 131 -2.48 -6.55 7.79
N SER A 132 -2.71 -5.28 8.17
CA SER A 132 -3.78 -4.92 9.11
C SER A 132 -5.18 -5.11 8.54
N GLN A 133 -5.30 -5.22 7.21
CA GLN A 133 -6.55 -5.52 6.51
C GLN A 133 -6.73 -7.03 6.23
N GLY A 134 -5.88 -7.87 6.82
CA GLY A 134 -6.00 -9.32 6.74
C GLY A 134 -5.39 -9.97 5.50
N MET A 135 -4.57 -9.23 4.71
CA MET A 135 -3.88 -9.83 3.58
C MET A 135 -2.80 -10.81 4.05
N ALA A 136 -2.71 -11.97 3.40
CA ALA A 136 -1.71 -12.99 3.71
C ALA A 136 -0.28 -12.48 3.43
N ILE A 137 0.67 -12.87 4.29
CA ILE A 137 2.04 -12.37 4.22
C ILE A 137 2.76 -12.80 2.94
N GLU A 138 2.41 -13.96 2.40
CA GLU A 138 2.91 -14.48 1.13
C GLU A 138 2.50 -13.57 -0.04
N THR A 139 1.24 -13.12 -0.03
CA THR A 139 0.73 -12.16 -1.01
C THR A 139 1.45 -10.82 -0.91
N ILE A 140 1.63 -10.32 0.33
CA ILE A 140 2.37 -9.08 0.58
C ILE A 140 3.81 -9.20 0.08
N SER A 141 4.47 -10.32 0.33
CA SER A 141 5.83 -10.59 -0.12
C SER A 141 5.95 -10.51 -1.65
N LYS A 142 5.00 -11.10 -2.38
CA LYS A 142 4.92 -11.01 -3.84
C LYS A 142 4.66 -9.58 -4.33
N LEU A 143 3.69 -8.88 -3.76
CA LEU A 143 3.39 -7.47 -4.09
C LEU A 143 4.60 -6.56 -3.87
N LEU A 144 5.38 -6.83 -2.82
CA LEU A 144 6.62 -6.12 -2.54
C LEU A 144 7.79 -6.57 -3.44
N GLY A 145 7.69 -7.64 -4.20
CA GLY A 145 8.78 -8.20 -5.00
C GLY A 145 9.96 -8.65 -4.15
N HIS A 146 9.71 -9.20 -2.96
CA HIS A 146 10.74 -9.79 -2.12
C HIS A 146 11.09 -11.19 -2.64
N LYS A 147 12.39 -11.48 -2.81
CA LYS A 147 12.87 -12.82 -3.17
C LYS A 147 12.75 -13.82 -2.03
N ASN A 148 12.78 -13.33 -0.78
CA ASN A 148 12.67 -14.14 0.42
C ASN A 148 11.58 -13.59 1.33
N ILE A 149 10.65 -14.45 1.72
CA ILE A 149 9.53 -14.09 2.60
C ILE A 149 9.99 -13.58 3.97
N ARG A 150 11.15 -14.02 4.45
CA ARG A 150 11.75 -13.52 5.71
C ARG A 150 11.88 -11.99 5.72
N THR A 151 12.14 -11.38 4.56
CA THR A 151 12.18 -9.92 4.43
C THR A 151 10.82 -9.27 4.71
N THR A 152 9.73 -10.01 4.54
CA THR A 152 8.36 -9.53 4.82
C THR A 152 7.93 -9.87 6.24
N GLN A 153 8.46 -10.95 6.81
CA GLN A 153 8.14 -11.39 8.17
C GLN A 153 8.50 -10.36 9.25
N ILE A 154 9.45 -9.46 9.00
CA ILE A 154 9.75 -8.33 9.90
C ILE A 154 8.52 -7.45 10.17
N TYR A 155 7.52 -7.45 9.29
CA TYR A 155 6.25 -6.74 9.46
C TYR A 155 5.20 -7.54 10.22
N ALA A 156 5.40 -8.83 10.37
CA ALA A 156 4.41 -9.77 10.91
C ALA A 156 4.48 -9.89 12.44
N THR A 157 4.48 -8.76 13.15
CA THR A 157 4.22 -8.82 14.59
C THR A 157 2.76 -9.17 14.79
N ILE A 158 2.48 -10.43 15.14
CA ILE A 158 1.13 -10.87 15.49
C ILE A 158 0.81 -10.28 16.87
N THR A 159 -0.09 -9.30 16.89
CA THR A 159 -0.64 -8.77 18.14
C THR A 159 -1.85 -9.62 18.57
N HIS A 160 -2.15 -9.67 19.87
CA HIS A 160 -3.38 -10.31 20.38
C HIS A 160 -4.62 -9.78 19.65
N SER A 161 -4.70 -8.47 19.43
CA SER A 161 -5.81 -7.84 18.69
C SER A 161 -5.96 -8.36 17.25
N LYS A 162 -4.87 -8.71 16.57
CA LYS A 162 -4.96 -9.31 15.25
C LYS A 162 -5.43 -10.76 15.31
N LEU A 163 -4.93 -11.53 16.29
CA LEU A 163 -5.37 -12.91 16.52
C LEU A 163 -6.87 -12.95 16.80
N ASP A 164 -7.35 -12.09 17.70
CA ASP A 164 -8.78 -12.00 18.04
C ASP A 164 -9.63 -11.64 16.80
N GLY A 165 -9.20 -10.65 16.02
CA GLY A 165 -9.89 -10.26 14.80
C GLY A 165 -9.90 -11.35 13.70
N ASP A 166 -8.86 -12.18 13.62
CA ASP A 166 -8.80 -13.30 12.68
C ASP A 166 -9.73 -14.44 13.15
N MET A 167 -9.77 -14.72 14.45
CA MET A 167 -10.66 -15.72 15.07
C MET A 167 -12.14 -15.28 14.94
N GLU A 168 -12.45 -14.02 15.17
CA GLU A 168 -13.80 -13.47 14.99
C GLU A 168 -14.29 -13.62 13.54
N ARG A 169 -13.42 -13.35 12.54
CA ARG A 169 -13.75 -13.57 11.13
C ARG A 169 -13.97 -15.04 10.80
N LEU A 170 -13.16 -15.91 11.38
CA LEU A 170 -13.32 -17.37 11.23
C LEU A 170 -14.65 -17.83 11.83
N SER A 171 -14.95 -17.42 13.07
CA SER A 171 -16.20 -17.75 13.75
C SER A 171 -17.41 -17.39 12.88
N LYS A 172 -17.50 -16.15 12.40
CA LYS A 172 -18.60 -15.71 11.54
C LYS A 172 -18.78 -16.54 10.27
N ARG A 173 -17.67 -17.01 9.67
CA ARG A 173 -17.73 -17.88 8.49
C ARG A 173 -18.26 -19.28 8.85
N LEU A 174 -17.79 -19.82 9.97
CA LEU A 174 -18.25 -21.13 10.46
C LEU A 174 -19.71 -21.09 10.88
N ASP A 175 -20.16 -20.01 11.55
CA ASP A 175 -21.56 -19.81 11.93
C ASP A 175 -22.49 -19.75 10.70
N THR A 176 -22.02 -19.18 9.61
CA THR A 176 -22.78 -19.17 8.33
C THR A 176 -22.90 -20.59 7.79
N LEU A 177 -21.78 -21.34 7.75
CA LEU A 177 -21.81 -22.75 7.31
C LEU A 177 -22.71 -23.61 8.21
N TYR A 178 -22.70 -23.36 9.52
CA TYR A 178 -23.55 -24.08 10.48
C TYR A 178 -25.04 -23.84 10.18
N ARG A 179 -25.45 -22.60 9.96
CA ARG A 179 -26.84 -22.24 9.61
C ARG A 179 -27.32 -22.86 8.31
N ASP A 180 -26.42 -22.91 7.30
CA ASP A 180 -26.73 -23.47 5.98
C ASP A 180 -26.82 -25.01 5.98
N THR A 181 -26.32 -25.70 7.03
CA THR A 181 -26.25 -27.14 7.08
C THR A 181 -27.33 -27.81 7.92
N ASP A 182 -28.34 -27.08 8.44
CA ASP A 182 -29.48 -27.63 9.22
C ASP A 182 -29.03 -28.49 10.44
N LEU A 183 -27.86 -28.17 11.01
CA LEU A 183 -27.25 -28.91 12.13
C LEU A 183 -27.99 -28.70 13.45
N ASP A 184 -29.02 -27.85 13.52
CA ASP A 184 -29.91 -27.74 14.68
C ASP A 184 -30.59 -29.06 15.03
N LYS A 185 -30.73 -29.97 14.05
CA LYS A 185 -31.28 -31.33 14.28
C LYS A 185 -30.29 -32.28 14.93
N VAL A 186 -29.02 -31.88 15.08
CA VAL A 186 -27.99 -32.77 15.67
C VAL A 186 -27.88 -32.57 17.19
N GLN A 187 -28.21 -31.36 17.70
CA GLN A 187 -28.12 -31.08 19.14
C GLN A 187 -29.19 -31.79 19.98
N GLU A 188 -30.31 -32.24 19.41
CA GLU A 188 -31.31 -33.03 20.13
C GLU A 188 -30.93 -34.48 20.34
N ARG A 189 -29.72 -34.92 19.88
CA ARG A 189 -29.27 -36.33 20.00
C ARG A 189 -28.11 -36.53 21.00
N PHE A 190 -27.69 -35.51 21.71
CA PHE A 190 -26.73 -35.56 22.81
C PHE A 190 -27.30 -34.94 24.07
#